data_280efd9d6992855479bc9aefcbf84445
#
_entry.id   280efd9d6992855479bc9aefcbf84445
#
_cell.length_a   1.000
_cell.length_b   1.000
_cell.length_c   1.000
_cell.angle_alpha   90.00
_cell.angle_beta   90.00
_cell.angle_gamma   90.00
#
_symmetry.space_group_name_H-M   'P 1'
#
loop_
_entity.id
_entity.type
_entity.pdbx_description
1 polymer ?
#
loop_
_entity_poly.entity_id
_entity_poly.type
_entity_poly.pdbx_seq_one_letter_code
_entity_poly.pdbx_strand_id
1 'polypeptide(L)'
;MESINLDLKTSKKKRLILNGDENKVLVFNPHDMRTRKKFYDASQKIFKSEEEFDARLKALKDDELDKAFELENDLFEMMKELVDSTFGEGVTEMITDGDVDIEAICNFLFAITPYFKEVTDQQKNKYTNGLKNAGII
;
A
#
# COMPACT_ATOMS: atom_id res chain seq x y z
N MET A 1 -35.27 -26.65 -13.94
CA MET A 1 -35.02 -25.22 -13.59
C MET A 1 -33.87 -24.68 -14.44
N GLU A 2 -34.12 -23.58 -15.07
CA GLU A 2 -33.08 -22.89 -15.88
C GLU A 2 -32.08 -22.15 -15.00
N SER A 3 -30.80 -22.24 -15.31
CA SER A 3 -29.75 -21.54 -14.60
C SER A 3 -29.31 -20.33 -15.44
N ILE A 4 -29.18 -19.19 -14.79
CA ILE A 4 -28.77 -17.94 -15.43
C ILE A 4 -27.44 -17.47 -14.82
N ASN A 5 -26.44 -17.24 -15.66
CA ASN A 5 -25.15 -16.69 -15.24
C ASN A 5 -25.22 -15.16 -15.25
N LEU A 6 -24.81 -14.55 -14.14
CA LEU A 6 -24.74 -13.10 -14.02
C LEU A 6 -23.29 -12.68 -13.83
N ASP A 7 -22.83 -11.78 -14.66
CA ASP A 7 -21.52 -11.14 -14.51
C ASP A 7 -21.70 -9.84 -13.74
N LEU A 8 -21.46 -9.89 -12.44
CA LEU A 8 -21.72 -8.77 -11.52
C LEU A 8 -20.48 -7.97 -11.13
N LYS A 9 -19.29 -8.54 -11.36
CA LYS A 9 -18.06 -7.84 -11.04
C LYS A 9 -17.68 -6.87 -12.16
N THR A 10 -17.65 -5.58 -11.83
CA THR A 10 -17.26 -4.51 -12.76
C THR A 10 -15.79 -4.12 -12.60
N SER A 11 -15.16 -4.53 -11.50
CA SER A 11 -13.77 -4.21 -11.21
C SER A 11 -12.84 -5.33 -11.64
N LYS A 12 -11.69 -4.95 -12.19
CA LYS A 12 -10.63 -5.89 -12.57
C LYS A 12 -9.47 -5.81 -11.59
N LYS A 13 -8.95 -6.97 -11.21
CA LYS A 13 -7.73 -7.03 -10.42
C LYS A 13 -6.56 -6.50 -11.23
N LYS A 14 -5.62 -5.85 -10.55
CA LYS A 14 -4.36 -5.40 -11.13
C LYS A 14 -3.30 -6.48 -10.89
N ARG A 15 -2.49 -6.72 -11.89
CA ARG A 15 -1.36 -7.64 -11.83
C ARG A 15 -0.08 -6.85 -12.05
N LEU A 16 0.74 -6.76 -11.01
CA LEU A 16 2.00 -6.02 -11.05
C LEU A 16 3.17 -6.99 -11.06
N ILE A 17 4.10 -6.76 -11.98
CA ILE A 17 5.36 -7.47 -12.03
C ILE A 17 6.37 -6.62 -11.27
N LEU A 18 6.94 -7.18 -10.19
CA LEU A 18 7.84 -6.45 -9.31
C LEU A 18 9.29 -6.62 -9.76
N ASN A 19 10.02 -5.50 -9.84
CA ASN A 19 11.45 -5.47 -10.18
C ASN A 19 11.78 -6.17 -11.51
N GLY A 20 10.83 -6.19 -12.46
CA GLY A 20 11.02 -6.82 -13.75
C GLY A 20 11.09 -8.36 -13.74
N ASP A 21 10.77 -8.99 -12.61
CA ASP A 21 10.79 -10.43 -12.45
C ASP A 21 9.38 -11.01 -12.59
N GLU A 22 9.13 -11.73 -13.68
CA GLU A 22 7.84 -12.34 -13.97
C GLU A 22 7.40 -13.39 -12.94
N ASN A 23 8.32 -13.89 -12.12
CA ASN A 23 8.02 -14.80 -11.02
C ASN A 23 7.61 -14.06 -9.75
N LYS A 24 7.74 -12.73 -9.72
CA LYS A 24 7.37 -11.88 -8.58
C LYS A 24 6.19 -11.00 -8.96
N VAL A 25 5.00 -11.56 -8.81
CA VAL A 25 3.75 -10.91 -9.22
C VAL A 25 2.89 -10.63 -8.00
N LEU A 26 2.42 -9.38 -7.92
CA LEU A 26 1.43 -8.96 -6.94
C LEU A 26 0.09 -8.78 -7.65
N VAL A 27 -0.94 -9.47 -7.17
CA VAL A 27 -2.31 -9.30 -7.65
C VAL A 27 -3.13 -8.65 -6.54
N PHE A 28 -3.77 -7.54 -6.85
CA PHE A 28 -4.65 -6.85 -5.89
C PHE A 28 -5.85 -6.24 -6.59
N ASN A 29 -6.90 -5.99 -5.83
CA ASN A 29 -8.11 -5.36 -6.34
C ASN A 29 -8.26 -3.95 -5.72
N PRO A 30 -7.98 -2.87 -6.48
CA PRO A 30 -8.11 -1.51 -5.95
C PRO A 30 -9.56 -1.11 -5.67
N HIS A 31 -10.54 -1.86 -6.21
CA HIS A 31 -11.96 -1.63 -5.95
C HIS A 31 -12.43 -2.25 -4.63
N ASP A 32 -11.64 -3.14 -4.02
CA ASP A 32 -11.96 -3.67 -2.71
C ASP A 32 -11.73 -2.58 -1.66
N MET A 33 -12.81 -2.12 -1.04
CA MET A 33 -12.77 -1.03 -0.05
C MET A 33 -11.89 -1.39 1.15
N ARG A 34 -11.91 -2.63 1.59
CA ARG A 34 -11.09 -3.07 2.72
C ARG A 34 -9.60 -2.97 2.42
N THR A 35 -9.20 -3.37 1.21
CA THR A 35 -7.80 -3.26 0.77
C THR A 35 -7.38 -1.80 0.67
N ARG A 36 -8.23 -0.92 0.11
CA ARG A 36 -7.95 0.51 0.05
C ARG A 36 -7.79 1.12 1.44
N LYS A 37 -8.70 0.78 2.36
CA LYS A 37 -8.62 1.31 3.73
C LYS A 37 -7.36 0.87 4.42
N LYS A 38 -7.00 -0.41 4.33
CA LYS A 38 -5.75 -0.92 4.90
C LYS A 38 -4.54 -0.22 4.30
N PHE A 39 -4.55 0.01 2.99
CA PHE A 39 -3.48 0.72 2.31
C PHE A 39 -3.33 2.15 2.82
N TYR A 40 -4.41 2.91 2.94
CA TYR A 40 -4.37 4.28 3.47
C TYR A 40 -3.89 4.31 4.91
N ASP A 41 -4.41 3.45 5.76
CA ASP A 41 -4.01 3.39 7.16
C ASP A 41 -2.53 3.02 7.30
N ALA A 42 -2.07 2.03 6.54
CA ALA A 42 -0.67 1.61 6.53
C ALA A 42 0.24 2.73 6.03
N SER A 43 -0.13 3.40 4.94
CA SER A 43 0.66 4.48 4.36
C SER A 43 0.82 5.64 5.32
N GLN A 44 -0.25 6.06 5.98
CA GLN A 44 -0.19 7.13 6.97
C GLN A 44 0.71 6.78 8.14
N LYS A 45 0.60 5.55 8.65
CA LYS A 45 1.42 5.09 9.75
C LYS A 45 2.90 5.00 9.37
N ILE A 46 3.19 4.53 8.16
CA ILE A 46 4.56 4.45 7.64
C ILE A 46 5.18 5.84 7.51
N PHE A 47 4.49 6.77 6.88
CA PHE A 47 5.03 8.13 6.69
C PHE A 47 5.25 8.86 8.01
N LYS A 48 4.33 8.71 8.96
CA LYS A 48 4.50 9.26 10.30
C LYS A 48 5.71 8.66 11.01
N SER A 49 5.88 7.37 10.91
CA SER A 49 7.01 6.66 11.54
C SER A 49 8.34 7.00 10.88
N GLU A 50 8.36 7.29 9.58
CA GLU A 50 9.55 7.80 8.90
C GLU A 50 9.96 9.18 9.42
N GLU A 51 9.02 10.08 9.66
CA GLU A 51 9.30 11.39 10.24
C GLU A 51 9.91 11.25 11.64
N GLU A 52 9.35 10.38 12.47
CA GLU A 52 9.89 10.09 13.80
C GLU A 52 11.27 9.47 13.74
N PHE A 53 11.49 8.54 12.82
CA PHE A 53 12.78 7.91 12.57
C PHE A 53 13.83 8.95 12.17
N ASP A 54 13.50 9.83 11.23
CA ASP A 54 14.39 10.86 10.75
C ASP A 54 14.81 11.81 11.90
N ALA A 55 13.85 12.20 12.74
CA ALA A 55 14.12 13.04 13.90
C ALA A 55 15.04 12.34 14.92
N ARG A 56 14.79 11.06 15.21
CA ARG A 56 15.63 10.27 16.12
C ARG A 56 17.03 10.07 15.58
N LEU A 57 17.13 9.81 14.27
CA LEU A 57 18.41 9.61 13.61
C LEU A 57 19.30 10.87 13.70
N LYS A 58 18.71 12.04 13.46
CA LYS A 58 19.40 13.33 13.55
C LYS A 58 19.85 13.67 14.97
N ALA A 59 19.16 13.14 15.98
CA ALA A 59 19.50 13.36 17.39
C ALA A 59 20.64 12.45 17.89
N LEU A 60 21.02 11.43 17.12
CA LEU A 60 22.09 10.51 17.50
C LEU A 60 23.47 11.18 17.39
N LYS A 61 24.36 10.77 18.28
CA LYS A 61 25.78 11.21 18.24
C LYS A 61 26.57 10.29 17.30
N ASP A 62 27.75 10.77 16.87
CA ASP A 62 28.60 10.04 15.92
C ASP A 62 29.05 8.67 16.40
N ASP A 63 29.12 8.46 17.72
CA ASP A 63 29.49 7.17 18.33
C ASP A 63 28.31 6.23 18.57
N GLU A 64 27.10 6.62 18.14
CA GLU A 64 25.86 5.83 18.34
C GLU A 64 25.38 5.14 17.07
N LEU A 65 26.31 4.70 16.22
CA LEU A 65 25.98 4.05 14.94
C LEU A 65 25.14 2.78 15.11
N ASP A 66 25.40 1.99 16.15
CA ASP A 66 24.63 0.77 16.44
C ASP A 66 23.16 1.10 16.69
N LYS A 67 22.86 2.22 17.36
CA LYS A 67 21.49 2.69 17.57
C LYS A 67 20.81 3.08 16.28
N ALA A 68 21.56 3.64 15.33
CA ALA A 68 21.02 3.97 14.01
C ALA A 68 20.56 2.71 13.28
N PHE A 69 21.35 1.64 13.31
CA PHE A 69 20.95 0.36 12.73
C PHE A 69 19.73 -0.26 13.41
N GLU A 70 19.65 -0.17 14.73
CA GLU A 70 18.48 -0.65 15.47
C GLU A 70 17.21 0.09 15.08
N LEU A 71 17.28 1.42 14.98
CA LEU A 71 16.15 2.25 14.56
C LEU A 71 15.69 1.91 13.14
N GLU A 72 16.64 1.73 12.23
CA GLU A 72 16.36 1.37 10.84
C GLU A 72 15.69 -0.02 10.76
N ASN A 73 16.21 -0.99 11.50
CA ASN A 73 15.62 -2.32 11.53
C ASN A 73 14.21 -2.32 12.11
N ASP A 74 13.99 -1.57 13.19
CA ASP A 74 12.67 -1.48 13.81
C ASP A 74 11.66 -0.85 12.85
N LEU A 75 12.06 0.20 12.14
CA LEU A 75 11.21 0.82 11.12
C LEU A 75 10.90 -0.15 9.99
N PHE A 76 11.91 -0.85 9.48
CA PHE A 76 11.71 -1.84 8.41
C PHE A 76 10.75 -2.96 8.84
N GLU A 77 10.91 -3.51 10.03
CA GLU A 77 10.02 -4.57 10.51
C GLU A 77 8.57 -4.09 10.67
N MET A 78 8.37 -2.87 11.13
CA MET A 78 7.04 -2.27 11.21
C MET A 78 6.42 -2.09 9.82
N MET A 79 7.19 -1.58 8.86
CA MET A 79 6.74 -1.41 7.47
C MET A 79 6.40 -2.76 6.83
N LYS A 80 7.23 -3.77 7.04
CA LYS A 80 7.01 -5.14 6.55
C LYS A 80 5.69 -5.70 7.07
N GLU A 81 5.44 -5.57 8.36
CA GLU A 81 4.19 -6.05 8.96
C GLU A 81 2.97 -5.37 8.32
N LEU A 82 3.02 -4.08 8.11
CA LEU A 82 1.92 -3.32 7.51
C LEU A 82 1.71 -3.68 6.04
N VAL A 83 2.77 -3.79 5.26
CA VAL A 83 2.68 -4.17 3.85
C VAL A 83 2.17 -5.61 3.70
N ASP A 84 2.73 -6.54 4.45
CA ASP A 84 2.31 -7.95 4.37
C ASP A 84 0.86 -8.14 4.84
N SER A 85 0.42 -7.41 5.87
CA SER A 85 -0.97 -7.50 6.30
C SER A 85 -1.95 -6.88 5.30
N THR A 86 -1.50 -5.95 4.49
CA THR A 86 -2.33 -5.30 3.46
C THR A 86 -2.40 -6.11 2.17
N PHE A 87 -1.27 -6.60 1.69
CA PHE A 87 -1.15 -7.23 0.35
C PHE A 87 -0.92 -8.73 0.39
N GLY A 88 -0.49 -9.27 1.50
CA GLY A 88 -0.24 -10.69 1.66
C GLY A 88 1.14 -10.99 2.22
N GLU A 89 1.25 -12.10 2.94
CA GLU A 89 2.51 -12.56 3.50
C GLU A 89 3.56 -12.75 2.40
N GLY A 90 4.77 -12.27 2.64
CA GLY A 90 5.88 -12.39 1.70
C GLY A 90 5.95 -11.30 0.63
N VAL A 91 4.98 -10.37 0.58
CA VAL A 91 4.99 -9.30 -0.43
C VAL A 91 6.17 -8.36 -0.22
N THR A 92 6.50 -8.01 1.02
CA THR A 92 7.67 -7.17 1.30
C THR A 92 8.96 -7.81 0.78
N GLU A 93 9.13 -9.11 0.96
CA GLU A 93 10.28 -9.83 0.44
C GLU A 93 10.37 -9.78 -1.08
N MET A 94 9.25 -9.86 -1.78
CA MET A 94 9.21 -9.69 -3.23
C MET A 94 9.61 -8.28 -3.65
N ILE A 95 9.18 -7.26 -2.91
CA ILE A 95 9.50 -5.85 -3.20
C ILE A 95 10.99 -5.59 -3.02
N THR A 96 11.59 -6.12 -1.97
CA THR A 96 12.97 -5.80 -1.55
C THR A 96 14.00 -6.82 -2.01
N ASP A 97 13.60 -7.88 -2.68
CA ASP A 97 14.46 -9.03 -3.02
C ASP A 97 15.14 -9.65 -1.78
N GLY A 98 14.46 -9.61 -0.64
CA GLY A 98 14.97 -10.13 0.62
C GLY A 98 15.91 -9.21 1.38
N ASP A 99 16.17 -8.01 0.86
CA ASP A 99 17.02 -7.02 1.53
C ASP A 99 16.23 -6.21 2.56
N VAL A 100 16.92 -5.64 3.54
CA VAL A 100 16.36 -4.66 4.46
C VAL A 100 16.48 -3.29 3.79
N ASP A 101 15.47 -2.92 3.02
CA ASP A 101 15.50 -1.74 2.15
C ASP A 101 14.21 -0.94 2.31
N ILE A 102 14.27 0.08 3.17
CA ILE A 102 13.15 0.99 3.44
C ILE A 102 12.77 1.77 2.19
N GLU A 103 13.75 2.22 1.41
CA GLU A 103 13.50 3.00 0.20
C GLU A 103 12.68 2.22 -0.83
N ALA A 104 12.96 0.91 -0.98
CA ALA A 104 12.20 0.05 -1.88
C ALA A 104 10.72 -0.04 -1.48
N ILE A 105 10.44 -0.12 -0.18
CA ILE A 105 9.06 -0.12 0.32
C ILE A 105 8.38 1.21 0.02
N CYS A 106 9.04 2.33 0.26
CA CYS A 106 8.51 3.66 -0.05
C CYS A 106 8.23 3.82 -1.54
N ASN A 107 9.15 3.38 -2.39
CA ASN A 107 8.97 3.40 -3.84
C ASN A 107 7.74 2.59 -4.27
N PHE A 108 7.54 1.43 -3.67
CA PHE A 108 6.35 0.61 -3.91
C PHE A 108 5.07 1.34 -3.53
N LEU A 109 5.03 1.94 -2.34
CA LEU A 109 3.85 2.67 -1.87
C LEU A 109 3.52 3.86 -2.79
N PHE A 110 4.52 4.61 -3.24
CA PHE A 110 4.32 5.69 -4.19
C PHE A 110 3.82 5.17 -5.54
N ALA A 111 4.37 4.06 -6.03
CA ALA A 111 3.98 3.50 -7.32
C ALA A 111 2.54 2.97 -7.32
N ILE A 112 2.07 2.41 -6.21
CA ILE A 112 0.74 1.81 -6.11
C ILE A 112 -0.36 2.80 -5.73
N THR A 113 -0.01 3.92 -5.11
CA THR A 113 -0.95 4.96 -4.66
C THR A 113 -1.92 5.42 -5.76
N PRO A 114 -1.48 5.72 -7.00
CA PRO A 114 -2.39 6.18 -8.04
C PRO A 114 -3.53 5.22 -8.34
N TYR A 115 -3.31 3.91 -8.25
CA TYR A 115 -4.36 2.92 -8.53
C TYR A 115 -5.50 3.00 -7.51
N PHE A 116 -5.17 3.20 -6.23
CA PHE A 116 -6.18 3.35 -5.18
C PHE A 116 -6.85 4.72 -5.24
N LYS A 117 -6.07 5.77 -5.48
CA LYS A 117 -6.59 7.13 -5.58
C LYS A 117 -7.59 7.28 -6.72
N GLU A 118 -7.27 6.71 -7.88
CA GLU A 118 -8.16 6.74 -9.05
C GLU A 118 -9.54 6.15 -8.72
N VAL A 119 -9.55 4.98 -8.06
CA VAL A 119 -10.80 4.32 -7.67
C VAL A 119 -11.56 5.14 -6.65
N THR A 120 -10.89 5.69 -5.65
CA THR A 120 -11.52 6.54 -4.63
C THR A 120 -12.16 7.77 -5.26
N ASP A 121 -11.46 8.42 -6.17
CA ASP A 121 -11.98 9.59 -6.89
C ASP A 121 -13.19 9.21 -7.77
N GLN A 122 -13.14 8.09 -8.47
CA GLN A 122 -14.25 7.58 -9.27
C GLN A 122 -15.48 7.29 -8.39
N GLN A 123 -15.31 6.65 -7.26
CA GLN A 123 -16.41 6.34 -6.35
C GLN A 123 -17.02 7.62 -5.78
N LYS A 124 -16.19 8.59 -5.42
CA LYS A 124 -16.65 9.89 -4.92
C LYS A 124 -17.47 10.62 -5.99
N ASN A 125 -16.98 10.68 -7.21
CA ASN A 125 -17.69 11.35 -8.31
C ASN A 125 -19.01 10.65 -8.65
N LYS A 126 -19.00 9.33 -8.68
CA LYS A 126 -20.20 8.51 -8.94
C LYS A 126 -21.28 8.76 -7.88
N TYR A 127 -20.90 8.80 -6.61
CA TYR A 127 -21.81 9.07 -5.52
C TYR A 127 -22.38 10.49 -5.63
N THR A 128 -21.54 11.49 -5.86
CA THR A 128 -21.96 12.88 -6.03
C THR A 128 -22.93 13.04 -7.18
N ASN A 129 -22.65 12.42 -8.33
CA ASN A 129 -23.56 12.47 -9.49
C ASN A 129 -24.89 11.79 -9.19
N GLY A 130 -24.89 10.69 -8.46
CA GLY A 130 -26.11 10.03 -8.00
C GLY A 130 -26.98 10.95 -7.15
N LEU A 131 -26.38 11.69 -6.24
CA LEU A 131 -27.08 12.67 -5.39
C LEU A 131 -27.65 13.83 -6.21
N LYS A 132 -26.89 14.33 -7.20
CA LYS A 132 -27.39 15.38 -8.12
C LYS A 132 -28.60 14.90 -8.91
N ASN A 133 -28.50 13.68 -9.50
CA ASN A 133 -29.59 13.11 -10.29
C ASN A 133 -30.84 12.87 -9.45
N ALA A 134 -30.68 12.60 -8.17
CA ALA A 134 -31.80 12.43 -7.23
C ALA A 134 -32.35 13.76 -6.70
N GLY A 135 -31.75 14.89 -7.06
CA GLY A 135 -32.17 16.21 -6.59
C GLY A 135 -31.80 16.53 -5.15
N ILE A 136 -30.83 15.83 -4.57
CA ILE A 136 -30.41 16.00 -3.18
C ILE A 136 -29.38 17.12 -3.02
N ILE A 137 -28.55 17.34 -4.05
CA ILE A 137 -27.53 18.40 -4.05
C ILE A 137 -27.55 19.17 -5.38
#